data_f8ac4b8ca5e876d0686bfac82d92bba8
#
_entry.id   f8ac4b8ca5e876d0686bfac82d92bba8
#
_cell.length_a   1.000
_cell.length_b   1.000
_cell.length_c   1.000
_cell.angle_alpha   90.00
_cell.angle_beta   90.00
_cell.angle_gamma   90.00
#
_symmetry.space_group_name_H-M   'P 1'
#
loop_
_entity.id
_entity.type
_entity.pdbx_description
1 polymer ?
#
loop_
_entity_poly.entity_id
_entity_poly.type
_entity_poly.pdbx_seq_one_letter_code
_entity_poly.pdbx_strand_id
1 'polypeptide(L)'
;MHGHAHDHAHDHAHHPGLQHHFTTMSQQREAVTLGMWVFLLTEVLFFGGLFITYTLYRIWYYDAFALASKSIEILPGLINTVVLIGSSLTMALSVRSAQTNQRKATVNWLLATIVLGSVFLGIKVYEYSLKFEHHHVPGATFDFFSHEDAAGGGEHEAAAPNTHTMGRADLQRTTQLFFSLYFTMTGLHALHMIVGIVILFVITWQAHKGRFDEEYHAPVEMTGLYWHFVDIVWIFLFPLLYLVERH
;
A
#
# COMPACT_ATOMS: atom_id res chain seq x y z
N MET A 1 47.01 -38.07 41.96
CA MET A 1 46.82 -37.76 40.53
C MET A 1 45.43 -37.17 40.37
N HIS A 2 45.31 -35.84 40.37
CA HIS A 2 44.06 -35.12 40.14
C HIS A 2 44.05 -34.61 38.72
N GLY A 3 43.23 -35.23 37.89
CA GLY A 3 42.95 -34.75 36.52
C GLY A 3 42.02 -33.57 36.60
N HIS A 4 42.50 -32.37 36.26
CA HIS A 4 41.67 -31.20 35.99
C HIS A 4 40.99 -31.41 34.63
N ALA A 5 39.69 -31.66 34.64
CA ALA A 5 38.84 -31.51 33.49
C ALA A 5 38.76 -30.01 33.16
N HIS A 6 39.42 -29.60 32.07
CA HIS A 6 39.20 -28.28 31.47
C HIS A 6 37.79 -28.26 30.85
N ASP A 7 36.90 -27.59 31.56
CA ASP A 7 35.61 -27.18 31.10
C ASP A 7 35.84 -26.13 29.99
N HIS A 8 35.87 -26.57 28.72
CA HIS A 8 35.82 -25.65 27.58
C HIS A 8 34.41 -25.07 27.53
N ALA A 9 34.17 -24.06 28.35
CA ALA A 9 33.06 -23.13 28.09
C ALA A 9 33.27 -22.51 26.73
N HIS A 10 32.58 -23.04 25.74
CA HIS A 10 32.43 -22.36 24.43
C HIS A 10 31.67 -21.04 24.69
N ASP A 11 32.44 -20.00 24.90
CA ASP A 11 31.99 -18.61 24.86
C ASP A 11 31.52 -18.35 23.41
N HIS A 12 30.27 -18.72 23.16
CA HIS A 12 29.61 -18.33 21.91
C HIS A 12 29.44 -16.82 21.96
N ALA A 13 30.37 -16.12 21.33
CA ALA A 13 30.26 -14.67 21.12
C ALA A 13 28.87 -14.37 20.54
N HIS A 14 27.95 -13.94 21.40
CA HIS A 14 26.60 -13.62 21.03
C HIS A 14 26.64 -12.43 20.03
N HIS A 15 26.21 -12.66 18.80
CA HIS A 15 26.07 -11.60 17.81
C HIS A 15 25.17 -10.50 18.39
N PRO A 16 25.54 -9.20 18.31
CA PRO A 16 24.80 -8.10 18.95
C PRO A 16 23.36 -7.94 18.42
N GLY A 17 23.03 -8.57 17.30
CA GLY A 17 21.66 -8.63 16.73
C GLY A 17 20.81 -9.81 17.23
N LEU A 18 21.40 -10.77 17.98
CA LEU A 18 20.67 -11.93 18.49
C LEU A 18 19.81 -11.50 19.68
N GLN A 19 18.51 -11.73 19.61
CA GLN A 19 17.57 -11.47 20.69
C GLN A 19 17.65 -12.59 21.73
N HIS A 20 17.55 -12.24 23.01
CA HIS A 20 17.75 -13.16 24.17
C HIS A 20 16.80 -14.36 24.21
N HIS A 21 15.73 -14.37 23.43
CA HIS A 21 14.79 -15.49 23.32
C HIS A 21 15.22 -16.57 22.34
N PHE A 22 16.20 -16.29 21.46
CA PHE A 22 16.67 -17.21 20.44
C PHE A 22 18.07 -17.74 20.78
N THR A 23 18.30 -19.02 20.49
CA THR A 23 19.59 -19.67 20.71
C THR A 23 20.57 -19.46 19.56
N THR A 24 20.05 -19.24 18.33
CA THR A 24 20.85 -19.05 17.13
C THR A 24 20.25 -17.98 16.20
N MET A 25 21.08 -17.34 15.37
CA MET A 25 20.64 -16.38 14.36
C MET A 25 19.73 -17.03 13.30
N SER A 26 19.95 -18.30 12.95
CA SER A 26 19.09 -19.05 12.01
C SER A 26 17.68 -19.23 12.58
N GLN A 27 17.56 -19.64 13.85
CA GLN A 27 16.27 -19.78 14.51
C GLN A 27 15.51 -18.45 14.58
N GLN A 28 16.20 -17.35 14.89
CA GLN A 28 15.61 -16.00 14.89
C GLN A 28 15.10 -15.63 13.49
N ARG A 29 15.89 -15.86 12.42
CA ARG A 29 15.49 -15.57 11.05
C ARG A 29 14.27 -16.39 10.63
N GLU A 30 14.24 -17.69 10.92
CA GLU A 30 13.09 -18.55 10.59
C GLU A 30 11.81 -18.08 11.28
N ALA A 31 11.88 -17.76 12.58
CA ALA A 31 10.74 -17.27 13.35
C ALA A 31 10.20 -15.93 12.80
N VAL A 32 11.09 -14.98 12.48
CA VAL A 32 10.72 -13.68 11.92
C VAL A 32 10.12 -13.83 10.51
N THR A 33 10.71 -14.71 9.69
CA THR A 33 10.21 -15.01 8.34
C THR A 33 8.83 -15.65 8.41
N LEU A 34 8.61 -16.62 9.26
CA LEU A 34 7.29 -17.25 9.46
C LEU A 34 6.26 -16.22 9.92
N GLY A 35 6.61 -15.38 10.92
CA GLY A 35 5.75 -14.32 11.41
C GLY A 35 5.35 -13.33 10.30
N MET A 36 6.31 -12.96 9.44
CA MET A 36 6.05 -12.09 8.30
C MET A 36 5.10 -12.72 7.27
N TRP A 37 5.27 -14.01 6.95
CA TRP A 37 4.37 -14.71 6.05
C TRP A 37 2.94 -14.82 6.60
N VAL A 38 2.80 -15.13 7.90
CA VAL A 38 1.47 -15.16 8.54
C VAL A 38 0.82 -13.77 8.50
N PHE A 39 1.58 -12.72 8.80
CA PHE A 39 1.11 -11.34 8.70
C PHE A 39 0.66 -11.00 7.28
N LEU A 40 1.50 -11.25 6.25
CA LEU A 40 1.14 -10.98 4.86
C LEU A 40 -0.10 -11.77 4.42
N LEU A 41 -0.27 -13.01 4.88
CA LEU A 41 -1.47 -13.80 4.60
C LEU A 41 -2.73 -13.12 5.16
N THR A 42 -2.69 -12.61 6.39
CA THR A 42 -3.83 -11.89 6.99
C THR A 42 -4.17 -10.62 6.21
N GLU A 43 -3.15 -9.88 5.74
CA GLU A 43 -3.36 -8.68 4.94
C GLU A 43 -3.93 -8.99 3.55
N VAL A 44 -3.46 -10.07 2.90
CA VAL A 44 -4.04 -10.55 1.62
C VAL A 44 -5.52 -10.91 1.79
N LEU A 45 -5.90 -11.59 2.88
CA LEU A 45 -7.30 -11.90 3.17
C LEU A 45 -8.13 -10.64 3.45
N PHE A 46 -7.57 -9.69 4.17
CA PHE A 46 -8.22 -8.42 4.48
C PHE A 46 -8.51 -7.60 3.21
N PHE A 47 -7.49 -7.30 2.40
CA PHE A 47 -7.68 -6.58 1.14
C PHE A 47 -8.48 -7.39 0.13
N GLY A 48 -8.29 -8.71 0.06
CA GLY A 48 -9.06 -9.61 -0.78
C GLY A 48 -10.56 -9.55 -0.48
N GLY A 49 -10.94 -9.50 0.80
CA GLY A 49 -12.32 -9.29 1.23
C GLY A 49 -12.91 -7.97 0.72
N LEU A 50 -12.13 -6.89 0.77
CA LEU A 50 -12.55 -5.59 0.23
C LEU A 50 -12.70 -5.63 -1.31
N PHE A 51 -11.79 -6.29 -2.02
CA PHE A 51 -11.87 -6.45 -3.48
C PHE A 51 -13.08 -7.29 -3.91
N ILE A 52 -13.39 -8.37 -3.20
CA ILE A 52 -14.58 -9.18 -3.43
C ILE A 52 -15.84 -8.35 -3.19
N THR A 53 -15.89 -7.62 -2.07
CA THR A 53 -17.02 -6.73 -1.74
C THR A 53 -17.25 -5.70 -2.84
N TYR A 54 -16.20 -5.00 -3.27
CA TYR A 54 -16.28 -4.04 -4.37
C TYR A 54 -16.79 -4.70 -5.67
N THR A 55 -16.26 -5.87 -6.03
CA THR A 55 -16.62 -6.57 -7.25
C THR A 55 -18.08 -7.02 -7.24
N LEU A 56 -18.60 -7.50 -6.11
CA LEU A 56 -20.01 -7.88 -5.95
C LEU A 56 -20.94 -6.68 -6.11
N TYR A 57 -20.64 -5.56 -5.43
CA TYR A 57 -21.46 -4.35 -5.57
C TYR A 57 -21.38 -3.78 -6.98
N ARG A 58 -20.23 -3.84 -7.65
CA ARG A 58 -20.07 -3.46 -9.05
C ARG A 58 -20.95 -4.29 -10.00
N ILE A 59 -21.06 -5.60 -9.77
CA ILE A 59 -21.92 -6.48 -10.58
C ILE A 59 -23.41 -6.13 -10.37
N TRP A 60 -23.82 -5.84 -9.12
CA TRP A 60 -25.21 -5.53 -8.80
C TRP A 60 -25.63 -4.13 -9.25
N TYR A 61 -24.73 -3.16 -9.22
CA TYR A 61 -25.01 -1.74 -9.48
C TYR A 61 -24.12 -1.17 -10.57
N TYR A 62 -24.00 -1.91 -11.66
CA TYR A 62 -23.06 -1.66 -12.73
C TYR A 62 -23.13 -0.22 -13.27
N ASP A 63 -24.33 0.29 -13.62
CA ASP A 63 -24.53 1.61 -14.22
C ASP A 63 -24.06 2.76 -13.30
N ALA A 64 -24.37 2.67 -12.01
CA ALA A 64 -23.95 3.66 -11.03
C ALA A 64 -22.43 3.66 -10.80
N PHE A 65 -21.82 2.47 -10.77
CA PHE A 65 -20.37 2.32 -10.60
C PHE A 65 -19.61 2.80 -11.84
N ALA A 66 -20.16 2.56 -13.03
CA ALA A 66 -19.64 3.05 -14.29
C ALA A 66 -19.66 4.59 -14.36
N LEU A 67 -20.78 5.20 -13.99
CA LEU A 67 -20.93 6.65 -13.94
C LEU A 67 -19.93 7.26 -12.93
N ALA A 68 -19.86 6.72 -11.71
CA ALA A 68 -18.98 7.20 -10.67
C ALA A 68 -17.48 7.05 -11.03
N SER A 69 -17.10 5.97 -11.73
CA SER A 69 -15.71 5.75 -12.13
C SER A 69 -15.23 6.75 -13.17
N LYS A 70 -16.13 7.27 -14.03
CA LYS A 70 -15.81 8.30 -15.02
C LYS A 70 -15.40 9.64 -14.39
N SER A 71 -15.88 9.94 -13.19
CA SER A 71 -15.51 11.15 -12.44
C SER A 71 -14.14 11.08 -11.79
N ILE A 72 -13.46 9.90 -11.85
CA ILE A 72 -12.10 9.75 -11.33
C ILE A 72 -11.09 9.98 -12.45
N GLU A 73 -10.14 10.88 -12.23
CA GLU A 73 -9.05 11.12 -13.18
C GLU A 73 -8.06 9.96 -13.19
N ILE A 74 -7.76 9.41 -14.39
CA ILE A 74 -6.80 8.30 -14.56
C ILE A 74 -5.37 8.77 -14.39
N LEU A 75 -5.05 9.99 -14.86
CA LEU A 75 -3.66 10.45 -14.97
C LEU A 75 -2.92 10.44 -13.63
N PRO A 76 -3.47 10.95 -12.51
CA PRO A 76 -2.82 10.85 -11.19
C PRO A 76 -2.61 9.40 -10.75
N GLY A 77 -3.58 8.52 -11.00
CA GLY A 77 -3.46 7.09 -10.69
C GLY A 77 -2.36 6.39 -11.48
N LEU A 78 -2.23 6.71 -12.78
CA LEU A 78 -1.17 6.16 -13.63
C LEU A 78 0.22 6.63 -13.18
N ILE A 79 0.38 7.93 -12.92
CA ILE A 79 1.64 8.49 -12.40
C ILE A 79 2.01 7.80 -11.08
N ASN A 80 1.06 7.67 -10.16
CA ASN A 80 1.26 6.98 -8.89
C ASN A 80 1.70 5.53 -9.07
N THR A 81 1.14 4.81 -10.05
CA THR A 81 1.55 3.44 -10.36
C THR A 81 3.00 3.38 -10.83
N VAL A 82 3.43 4.28 -11.72
CA VAL A 82 4.82 4.36 -12.18
C VAL A 82 5.77 4.69 -11.02
N VAL A 83 5.40 5.64 -10.16
CA VAL A 83 6.17 6.01 -8.96
C VAL A 83 6.35 4.81 -8.03
N LEU A 84 5.30 4.03 -7.77
CA LEU A 84 5.39 2.85 -6.90
C LEU A 84 6.21 1.72 -7.52
N ILE A 85 6.11 1.47 -8.83
CA ILE A 85 6.98 0.48 -9.51
C ILE A 85 8.45 0.90 -9.36
N GLY A 86 8.76 2.19 -9.54
CA GLY A 86 10.10 2.73 -9.28
C GLY A 86 10.54 2.57 -7.82
N SER A 87 9.63 2.80 -6.88
CA SER A 87 9.85 2.61 -5.44
C SER A 87 10.13 1.14 -5.08
N SER A 88 9.37 0.22 -5.67
CA SER A 88 9.57 -1.23 -5.52
C SER A 88 10.97 -1.65 -6.00
N LEU A 89 11.41 -1.12 -7.14
CA LEU A 89 12.77 -1.36 -7.65
C LEU A 89 13.86 -0.84 -6.69
N THR A 90 13.71 0.40 -6.19
CA THR A 90 14.70 0.96 -5.25
C THR A 90 14.74 0.18 -3.95
N MET A 91 13.60 -0.33 -3.47
CA MET A 91 13.55 -1.20 -2.29
C MET A 91 14.27 -2.53 -2.54
N ALA A 92 14.06 -3.19 -3.69
CA ALA A 92 14.77 -4.41 -4.05
C ALA A 92 16.30 -4.21 -4.12
N LEU A 93 16.75 -3.07 -4.67
CA LEU A 93 18.17 -2.70 -4.70
C LEU A 93 18.73 -2.44 -3.29
N SER A 94 17.93 -1.90 -2.38
CA SER A 94 18.34 -1.71 -0.98
C SER A 94 18.57 -3.02 -0.26
N VAL A 95 17.65 -3.99 -0.42
CA VAL A 95 17.78 -5.36 0.14
C VAL A 95 19.03 -6.03 -0.39
N ARG A 96 19.27 -6.01 -1.72
CA ARG A 96 20.47 -6.56 -2.33
C ARG A 96 21.75 -5.90 -1.78
N SER A 97 21.75 -4.58 -1.63
CA SER A 97 22.89 -3.84 -1.08
C SER A 97 23.17 -4.19 0.39
N ALA A 98 22.11 -4.46 1.18
CA ALA A 98 22.26 -4.93 2.55
C ALA A 98 22.88 -6.34 2.62
N GLN A 99 22.43 -7.26 1.76
CA GLN A 99 22.97 -8.61 1.64
C GLN A 99 24.46 -8.64 1.19
N THR A 100 24.90 -7.64 0.45
CA THR A 100 26.30 -7.50 -0.01
C THR A 100 27.13 -6.58 0.88
N ASN A 101 26.65 -6.23 2.06
CA ASN A 101 27.33 -5.38 3.06
C ASN A 101 27.73 -3.99 2.51
N GLN A 102 26.96 -3.45 1.56
CA GLN A 102 27.19 -2.13 0.97
C GLN A 102 26.39 -1.04 1.70
N ARG A 103 26.79 -0.71 2.93
CA ARG A 103 26.08 0.22 3.81
C ARG A 103 25.64 1.53 3.13
N LYS A 104 26.53 2.21 2.39
CA LYS A 104 26.19 3.49 1.74
C LYS A 104 25.14 3.31 0.66
N ALA A 105 25.22 2.23 -0.14
CA ALA A 105 24.24 1.94 -1.15
C ALA A 105 22.88 1.60 -0.53
N THR A 106 22.85 0.79 0.53
CA THR A 106 21.63 0.46 1.27
C THR A 106 20.91 1.71 1.76
N VAL A 107 21.63 2.65 2.42
CA VAL A 107 21.04 3.90 2.91
C VAL A 107 20.51 4.75 1.76
N ASN A 108 21.25 4.89 0.67
CA ASN A 108 20.83 5.69 -0.48
C ASN A 108 19.57 5.12 -1.15
N TRP A 109 19.49 3.80 -1.33
CA TRP A 109 18.31 3.16 -1.92
C TRP A 109 17.08 3.24 -1.00
N LEU A 110 17.26 3.07 0.32
CA LEU A 110 16.18 3.27 1.30
C LEU A 110 15.65 4.70 1.28
N LEU A 111 16.53 5.71 1.20
CA LEU A 111 16.12 7.11 1.08
C LEU A 111 15.36 7.36 -0.23
N ALA A 112 15.82 6.79 -1.35
CA ALA A 112 15.10 6.89 -2.62
C ALA A 112 13.69 6.28 -2.52
N THR A 113 13.54 5.13 -1.85
CA THR A 113 12.24 4.49 -1.61
C THR A 113 11.32 5.39 -0.77
N ILE A 114 11.84 6.01 0.31
CA ILE A 114 11.09 6.94 1.15
C ILE A 114 10.61 8.15 0.35
N VAL A 115 11.48 8.73 -0.49
CA VAL A 115 11.13 9.88 -1.33
C VAL A 115 10.01 9.52 -2.30
N LEU A 116 10.14 8.40 -3.02
CA LEU A 116 9.11 7.94 -3.97
C LEU A 116 7.78 7.62 -3.27
N GLY A 117 7.81 6.94 -2.12
CA GLY A 117 6.61 6.70 -1.30
C GLY A 117 5.95 7.98 -0.80
N SER A 118 6.75 8.99 -0.44
CA SER A 118 6.24 10.31 -0.03
C SER A 118 5.63 11.08 -1.21
N VAL A 119 6.20 10.97 -2.42
CA VAL A 119 5.62 11.54 -3.65
C VAL A 119 4.26 10.91 -3.93
N PHE A 120 4.14 9.59 -3.83
CA PHE A 120 2.87 8.88 -3.96
C PHE A 120 1.81 9.43 -3.00
N LEU A 121 2.13 9.55 -1.70
CA LEU A 121 1.21 10.10 -0.70
C LEU A 121 0.85 11.56 -1.00
N GLY A 122 1.80 12.37 -1.45
CA GLY A 122 1.56 13.76 -1.83
C GLY A 122 0.54 13.88 -2.97
N ILE A 123 0.68 13.07 -4.02
CA ILE A 123 -0.27 13.02 -5.13
C ILE A 123 -1.65 12.56 -4.62
N LYS A 124 -1.71 11.60 -3.71
CA LYS A 124 -2.97 11.13 -3.11
C LYS A 124 -3.66 12.18 -2.26
N VAL A 125 -2.92 12.91 -1.45
CA VAL A 125 -3.47 14.04 -0.67
C VAL A 125 -4.03 15.10 -1.59
N TYR A 126 -3.32 15.44 -2.68
CA TYR A 126 -3.81 16.38 -3.69
C TYR A 126 -5.11 15.87 -4.36
N GLU A 127 -5.16 14.60 -4.78
CA GLU A 127 -6.36 13.99 -5.35
C GLU A 127 -7.55 14.02 -4.37
N TYR A 128 -7.30 13.76 -3.08
CA TYR A 128 -8.33 13.82 -2.05
C TYR A 128 -8.83 15.25 -1.81
N SER A 129 -7.93 16.24 -1.79
CA SER A 129 -8.33 17.66 -1.59
C SER A 129 -9.30 18.12 -2.68
N LEU A 130 -9.04 17.76 -3.95
CA LEU A 130 -9.96 18.06 -5.04
C LEU A 130 -11.34 17.40 -4.85
N LYS A 131 -11.38 16.15 -4.37
CA LYS A 131 -12.66 15.46 -4.12
C LYS A 131 -13.43 16.05 -2.93
N PHE A 132 -12.73 16.61 -1.95
CA PHE A 132 -13.37 17.36 -0.85
C PHE A 132 -14.01 18.65 -1.35
N GLU A 133 -13.36 19.40 -2.24
CA GLU A 133 -13.89 20.63 -2.83
C GLU A 133 -15.13 20.36 -3.69
N HIS A 134 -15.19 19.21 -4.38
CA HIS A 134 -16.31 18.80 -5.23
C HIS A 134 -17.44 18.06 -4.50
N HIS A 135 -17.49 18.06 -3.16
CA HIS A 135 -18.52 17.36 -2.36
C HIS A 135 -18.73 15.87 -2.68
N HIS A 136 -17.74 15.21 -3.26
CA HIS A 136 -17.77 13.77 -3.57
C HIS A 136 -17.37 12.87 -2.38
N VAL A 137 -17.22 13.44 -1.19
CA VAL A 137 -16.92 12.68 0.03
C VAL A 137 -18.21 12.11 0.60
N PRO A 138 -18.27 10.78 0.88
CA PRO A 138 -19.45 10.15 1.45
C PRO A 138 -19.81 10.78 2.80
N GLY A 139 -21.03 11.29 2.94
CA GLY A 139 -21.51 11.94 4.17
C GLY A 139 -22.85 12.64 3.97
N ALA A 140 -23.28 13.42 4.98
CA ALA A 140 -24.55 14.15 4.93
C ALA A 140 -24.59 15.25 3.86
N THR A 141 -23.42 15.68 3.37
CA THR A 141 -23.26 16.72 2.33
C THR A 141 -22.91 16.14 0.95
N PHE A 142 -23.03 14.80 0.77
CA PHE A 142 -22.72 14.16 -0.49
C PHE A 142 -23.74 14.58 -1.56
N ASP A 143 -23.27 15.22 -2.63
CA ASP A 143 -24.08 15.58 -3.78
C ASP A 143 -23.28 15.38 -5.08
N PHE A 144 -23.65 14.31 -5.81
CA PHE A 144 -22.97 13.94 -7.04
C PHE A 144 -23.46 14.76 -8.24
N PHE A 145 -24.74 15.17 -8.24
CA PHE A 145 -25.38 15.78 -9.40
C PHE A 145 -25.35 17.32 -9.44
N SER A 146 -25.09 17.99 -8.31
CA SER A 146 -25.11 19.47 -8.24
C SER A 146 -24.04 20.13 -9.10
N HIS A 147 -22.91 19.47 -9.36
CA HIS A 147 -21.81 20.00 -10.16
C HIS A 147 -21.92 19.66 -11.63
N GLU A 148 -22.56 18.55 -12.01
CA GLU A 148 -22.84 18.24 -13.41
C GLU A 148 -23.87 19.21 -14.00
N ASP A 149 -24.92 19.57 -13.22
CA ASP A 149 -25.93 20.55 -13.62
C ASP A 149 -25.36 21.97 -13.73
N ALA A 150 -24.29 22.30 -12.98
CA ALA A 150 -23.64 23.62 -13.00
C ALA A 150 -22.59 23.79 -14.11
N ALA A 151 -21.98 22.70 -14.58
CA ALA A 151 -20.94 22.73 -15.63
C ALA A 151 -21.51 22.61 -17.04
N GLY A 152 -22.77 22.27 -17.20
CA GLY A 152 -23.45 22.07 -18.50
C GLY A 152 -24.76 22.81 -18.58
N GLY A 153 -24.72 24.13 -18.79
CA GLY A 153 -25.87 24.87 -19.36
C GLY A 153 -26.09 24.42 -20.79
N GLY A 154 -26.80 23.34 -21.02
CA GLY A 154 -27.15 22.83 -22.32
C GLY A 154 -27.86 21.50 -22.22
N GLU A 155 -29.10 21.46 -22.64
CA GLU A 155 -29.93 20.30 -22.89
C GLU A 155 -29.14 19.16 -23.56
N HIS A 156 -28.43 18.37 -22.81
CA HIS A 156 -28.07 17.03 -23.18
C HIS A 156 -28.80 16.06 -22.25
N GLU A 157 -30.09 15.89 -22.53
CA GLU A 157 -30.78 14.62 -22.37
C GLU A 157 -30.08 13.62 -23.31
N ALA A 158 -28.77 13.48 -23.13
CA ALA A 158 -27.97 12.44 -23.74
C ALA A 158 -28.25 11.17 -22.97
N ALA A 159 -29.21 10.41 -23.50
CA ALA A 159 -29.52 9.05 -23.21
C ALA A 159 -28.31 8.30 -22.59
N ALA A 160 -28.26 8.25 -21.26
CA ALA A 160 -27.53 7.18 -20.59
C ALA A 160 -28.22 5.89 -21.05
N PRO A 161 -27.51 4.97 -21.73
CA PRO A 161 -28.13 3.75 -22.20
C PRO A 161 -28.61 2.97 -20.96
N ASN A 162 -29.95 2.80 -20.83
CA ASN A 162 -30.63 1.93 -19.87
C ASN A 162 -30.80 2.42 -18.42
N THR A 163 -30.75 3.70 -18.10
CA THR A 163 -31.13 4.22 -16.76
C THR A 163 -32.64 4.19 -16.46
N HIS A 164 -33.42 3.52 -17.28
CA HIS A 164 -34.89 3.46 -17.16
C HIS A 164 -35.42 2.72 -15.93
N THR A 165 -34.58 2.17 -15.05
CA THR A 165 -35.01 1.35 -13.92
C THR A 165 -34.64 1.91 -12.52
N MET A 166 -33.70 2.84 -12.41
CA MET A 166 -33.31 3.42 -11.11
C MET A 166 -33.76 4.90 -10.98
N GLY A 167 -34.47 5.23 -9.90
CA GLY A 167 -34.80 6.60 -9.56
C GLY A 167 -33.51 7.40 -9.22
N ARG A 168 -33.53 8.74 -9.46
CA ARG A 168 -32.38 9.66 -9.16
C ARG A 168 -31.86 9.49 -7.71
N ALA A 169 -32.75 9.25 -6.75
CA ALA A 169 -32.39 9.04 -5.35
C ALA A 169 -31.64 7.71 -5.12
N ASP A 170 -31.98 6.64 -5.85
CA ASP A 170 -31.33 5.35 -5.74
C ASP A 170 -29.95 5.38 -6.44
N LEU A 171 -29.87 6.10 -7.56
CA LEU A 171 -28.58 6.32 -8.25
C LEU A 171 -27.61 7.12 -7.37
N GLN A 172 -28.06 8.16 -6.68
CA GLN A 172 -27.25 8.94 -5.75
C GLN A 172 -26.72 8.09 -4.57
N ARG A 173 -27.60 7.26 -3.97
CA ARG A 173 -27.19 6.34 -2.88
C ARG A 173 -26.14 5.33 -3.36
N THR A 174 -26.32 4.77 -4.54
CA THR A 174 -25.41 3.77 -5.08
C THR A 174 -24.06 4.38 -5.49
N THR A 175 -24.07 5.60 -6.02
CA THR A 175 -22.86 6.37 -6.28
C THR A 175 -22.12 6.71 -4.98
N GLN A 176 -22.85 7.08 -3.92
CA GLN A 176 -22.28 7.29 -2.59
C GLN A 176 -21.61 6.01 -2.06
N LEU A 177 -22.20 4.84 -2.30
CA LEU A 177 -21.61 3.54 -1.93
C LEU A 177 -20.28 3.31 -2.65
N PHE A 178 -20.21 3.62 -3.96
CA PHE A 178 -18.95 3.54 -4.73
C PHE A 178 -17.86 4.40 -4.09
N PHE A 179 -18.14 5.68 -3.79
CA PHE A 179 -17.17 6.56 -3.16
C PHE A 179 -16.79 6.09 -1.75
N SER A 180 -17.73 5.52 -0.98
CA SER A 180 -17.44 4.93 0.33
C SER A 180 -16.43 3.79 0.22
N LEU A 181 -16.61 2.87 -0.73
CA LEU A 181 -15.67 1.78 -1.00
C LEU A 181 -14.33 2.31 -1.53
N TYR A 182 -14.37 3.29 -2.45
CA TYR A 182 -13.17 3.95 -2.97
C TYR A 182 -12.32 4.55 -1.83
N PHE A 183 -12.91 5.40 -0.98
CA PHE A 183 -12.18 6.03 0.12
C PHE A 183 -11.73 5.03 1.18
N THR A 184 -12.51 3.98 1.44
CA THR A 184 -12.11 2.92 2.38
C THR A 184 -10.90 2.16 1.86
N MET A 185 -10.93 1.67 0.63
CA MET A 185 -9.83 0.87 0.07
C MET A 185 -8.56 1.69 -0.13
N THR A 186 -8.69 2.88 -0.73
CA THR A 186 -7.52 3.75 -0.97
C THR A 186 -6.99 4.39 0.30
N GLY A 187 -7.86 4.69 1.28
CA GLY A 187 -7.48 5.22 2.59
C GLY A 187 -6.74 4.19 3.45
N LEU A 188 -7.21 2.94 3.48
CA LEU A 188 -6.52 1.84 4.15
C LEU A 188 -5.15 1.57 3.50
N HIS A 189 -5.10 1.58 2.17
CA HIS A 189 -3.82 1.47 1.46
C HIS A 189 -2.87 2.63 1.82
N ALA A 190 -3.35 3.87 1.84
CA ALA A 190 -2.56 5.03 2.24
C ALA A 190 -2.07 4.92 3.70
N LEU A 191 -2.88 4.38 4.62
CA LEU A 191 -2.47 4.09 5.99
C LEU A 191 -1.30 3.10 6.04
N HIS A 192 -1.36 2.00 5.27
CA HIS A 192 -0.27 1.04 5.16
C HIS A 192 1.01 1.68 4.57
N MET A 193 0.87 2.56 3.60
CA MET A 193 1.98 3.34 3.06
C MET A 193 2.64 4.24 4.12
N ILE A 194 1.85 4.93 4.95
CA ILE A 194 2.35 5.76 6.05
C ILE A 194 3.12 4.90 7.06
N VAL A 195 2.54 3.78 7.50
CA VAL A 195 3.21 2.83 8.40
C VAL A 195 4.52 2.33 7.78
N GLY A 196 4.50 1.96 6.50
CA GLY A 196 5.69 1.51 5.77
C GLY A 196 6.79 2.58 5.72
N ILE A 197 6.45 3.84 5.46
CA ILE A 197 7.41 4.95 5.46
C ILE A 197 8.03 5.13 6.86
N VAL A 198 7.24 5.04 7.93
CA VAL A 198 7.76 5.13 9.31
C VAL A 198 8.76 3.98 9.58
N ILE A 199 8.43 2.75 9.19
CA ILE A 199 9.33 1.60 9.31
C ILE A 199 10.62 1.85 8.51
N LEU A 200 10.51 2.31 7.26
CA LEU A 200 11.65 2.63 6.40
C LEU A 200 12.56 3.68 7.04
N PHE A 201 12.02 4.72 7.68
CA PHE A 201 12.82 5.70 8.42
C PHE A 201 13.62 5.06 9.54
N VAL A 202 13.00 4.17 10.34
CA VAL A 202 13.69 3.46 11.43
C VAL A 202 14.81 2.58 10.89
N ILE A 203 14.52 1.81 9.82
CA ILE A 203 15.50 0.92 9.17
C ILE A 203 16.65 1.73 8.55
N THR A 204 16.35 2.86 7.89
CA THR A 204 17.38 3.74 7.31
C THR A 204 18.30 4.31 8.38
N TRP A 205 17.74 4.73 9.51
CA TRP A 205 18.54 5.22 10.65
C TRP A 205 19.41 4.11 11.25
N GLN A 206 18.91 2.89 11.37
CA GLN A 206 19.69 1.74 11.83
C GLN A 206 20.79 1.36 10.82
N ALA A 207 20.50 1.36 9.51
CA ALA A 207 21.46 1.17 8.44
C ALA A 207 22.56 2.23 8.46
N HIS A 208 22.19 3.50 8.69
CA HIS A 208 23.16 4.58 8.84
C HIS A 208 24.10 4.39 10.05
N LYS A 209 23.62 3.78 11.14
CA LYS A 209 24.43 3.41 12.29
C LYS A 209 25.30 2.16 12.07
N GLY A 210 25.15 1.47 10.95
CA GLY A 210 25.92 0.26 10.62
C GLY A 210 25.49 -0.95 11.44
N ARG A 211 24.18 -1.06 11.78
CA ARG A 211 23.65 -2.22 12.54
C ARG A 211 23.43 -3.45 11.68
N PHE A 212 23.43 -3.30 10.35
CA PHE A 212 23.21 -4.41 9.41
C PHE A 212 24.53 -4.85 8.80
N ASP A 213 24.73 -6.15 8.76
CA ASP A 213 25.85 -6.85 8.13
C ASP A 213 25.35 -8.08 7.37
N GLU A 214 26.26 -8.89 6.83
CA GLU A 214 25.91 -10.08 6.05
C GLU A 214 25.11 -11.11 6.87
N GLU A 215 25.26 -11.13 8.19
CA GLU A 215 24.59 -12.06 9.08
C GLU A 215 23.25 -11.50 9.62
N TYR A 216 23.15 -10.17 9.77
CA TYR A 216 22.00 -9.47 10.35
C TYR A 216 21.40 -8.45 9.39
N HIS A 217 20.81 -8.90 8.29
CA HIS A 217 20.06 -8.08 7.31
C HIS A 217 18.56 -8.41 7.25
N ALA A 218 18.10 -9.39 8.00
CA ALA A 218 16.70 -9.81 8.04
C ALA A 218 15.68 -8.65 8.24
N PRO A 219 15.92 -7.62 9.08
CA PRO A 219 14.98 -6.50 9.19
C PRO A 219 14.77 -5.72 7.89
N VAL A 220 15.83 -5.57 7.06
CA VAL A 220 15.72 -4.91 5.76
C VAL A 220 14.91 -5.78 4.78
N GLU A 221 15.14 -7.09 4.79
CA GLU A 221 14.39 -8.04 3.95
C GLU A 221 12.90 -8.07 4.30
N MET A 222 12.57 -8.15 5.60
CA MET A 222 11.16 -8.16 6.05
C MET A 222 10.46 -6.84 5.71
N THR A 223 11.14 -5.72 5.86
CA THR A 223 10.62 -4.41 5.43
C THR A 223 10.41 -4.36 3.92
N GLY A 224 11.32 -4.99 3.15
CA GLY A 224 11.18 -5.13 1.71
C GLY A 224 9.95 -5.94 1.31
N LEU A 225 9.71 -7.08 1.95
CA LEU A 225 8.52 -7.91 1.71
C LEU A 225 7.22 -7.13 2.01
N TYR A 226 7.18 -6.40 3.13
CA TYR A 226 6.04 -5.54 3.46
C TYR A 226 5.81 -4.46 2.41
N TRP A 227 6.88 -3.75 1.98
CA TRP A 227 6.78 -2.70 0.99
C TRP A 227 6.27 -3.20 -0.36
N HIS A 228 6.83 -4.32 -0.84
CA HIS A 228 6.38 -4.96 -2.07
C HIS A 228 4.92 -5.42 -2.00
N PHE A 229 4.49 -5.94 -0.85
CA PHE A 229 3.08 -6.28 -0.64
C PHE A 229 2.18 -5.05 -0.81
N VAL A 230 2.52 -3.93 -0.17
CA VAL A 230 1.73 -2.69 -0.29
C VAL A 230 1.70 -2.19 -1.74
N ASP A 231 2.83 -2.24 -2.45
CA ASP A 231 2.91 -1.89 -3.88
C ASP A 231 2.02 -2.80 -4.75
N ILE A 232 2.02 -4.11 -4.49
CA ILE A 232 1.16 -5.08 -5.20
C ILE A 232 -0.33 -4.77 -4.97
N VAL A 233 -0.74 -4.46 -3.75
CA VAL A 233 -2.12 -4.05 -3.46
C VAL A 233 -2.54 -2.87 -4.32
N TRP A 234 -1.67 -1.88 -4.53
CA TRP A 234 -1.95 -0.75 -5.43
C TRP A 234 -2.11 -1.17 -6.88
N ILE A 235 -1.28 -2.09 -7.38
CA ILE A 235 -1.37 -2.61 -8.75
C ILE A 235 -2.75 -3.24 -9.03
N PHE A 236 -3.40 -3.83 -8.03
CA PHE A 236 -4.78 -4.33 -8.12
C PHE A 236 -5.82 -3.22 -7.92
N LEU A 237 -5.60 -2.29 -6.98
CA LEU A 237 -6.51 -1.17 -6.71
C LEU A 237 -6.66 -0.25 -7.92
N PHE A 238 -5.57 0.06 -8.61
CA PHE A 238 -5.59 0.99 -9.73
C PHE A 238 -6.52 0.52 -10.86
N PRO A 239 -6.37 -0.66 -11.48
CA PRO A 239 -7.30 -1.08 -12.53
C PRO A 239 -8.73 -1.29 -12.03
N LEU A 240 -8.89 -1.76 -10.79
CA LEU A 240 -10.19 -2.03 -10.20
C LEU A 240 -11.04 -0.77 -10.03
N LEU A 241 -10.42 0.37 -9.68
CA LEU A 241 -11.10 1.64 -9.39
C LEU A 241 -11.08 2.63 -10.56
N TYR A 242 -9.98 2.69 -11.32
CA TYR A 242 -9.73 3.75 -12.31
C TYR A 242 -9.97 3.32 -13.76
N LEU A 243 -9.88 2.01 -14.09
CA LEU A 243 -9.98 1.52 -15.46
C LEU A 243 -11.35 0.88 -15.78
N VAL A 244 -12.33 1.02 -14.90
CA VAL A 244 -13.69 0.52 -15.12
C VAL A 244 -14.30 1.26 -16.33
N GLU A 245 -14.71 0.50 -17.35
CA GLU A 245 -15.48 0.97 -18.52
C GLU A 245 -14.88 2.11 -19.36
N ARG A 246 -13.60 2.10 -19.59
CA ARG A 246 -12.98 3.05 -20.54
C ARG A 246 -12.54 2.36 -21.84
N HIS A 247 -13.37 1.43 -22.33
CA HIS A 247 -13.23 0.80 -23.64
C HIS A 247 -14.19 1.39 -24.64
#